data_6391f91e249ce0cfb5211adf4eaaf5a4
#
_entry.id   6391f91e249ce0cfb5211adf4eaaf5a4
#
_cell.length_a   1.000
_cell.length_b   1.000
_cell.length_c   1.000
_cell.angle_alpha   90.00
_cell.angle_beta   90.00
_cell.angle_gamma   90.00
#
_symmetry.space_group_name_H-M   'P 1'
#
loop_
_entity.id
_entity.type
_entity.pdbx_description
1 polymer ?
#
loop_
_entity_poly.entity_id
_entity_poly.type
_entity_poly.pdbx_seq_one_letter_code
_entity_poly.pdbx_strand_id
1 'polypeptide(L)'
;GCTVYRDGSRSGVLVSNKDKKTDGAMPAKRPKELDAEIVRFQNNKEKWIAFIGLYDGRPYEIFTGIADDEEGIMLPKAVTDGKIVKNTDEDGNSRYDFQFSNKRGFKTTVEGLSYKFNKEYWNYAKLISGVLRYGMPINQIVDLVAAMEFDNENINTWKNGVERALRKFIPDGTEATGS
;
A
#
# COMPACT_ATOMS: atom_id res chain seq x y z
N GLY A 1 26.41 -5.14 38.43
CA GLY A 1 26.14 -5.15 37.93
C GLY A 1 25.80 -4.87 37.79
N CYS A 2 25.89 -4.96 37.72
CA CYS A 2 25.47 -4.94 37.16
C CYS A 2 25.01 -4.71 36.68
N THR A 3 25.01 -4.61 36.61
CA THR A 3 24.50 -4.46 35.91
C THR A 3 24.11 -4.54 35.29
N VAL A 4 24.14 -4.68 35.31
CA VAL A 4 23.83 -4.79 34.48
C VAL A 4 23.15 -4.84 33.99
N TYR A 5 23.07 -4.92 33.94
CA TYR A 5 22.39 -5.08 33.06
C TYR A 5 22.05 -4.80 32.52
N ARG A 6 22.13 -4.56 32.58
CA ARG A 6 21.81 -4.34 31.71
C ARG A 6 21.72 -4.18 30.85
N ASP A 7 21.84 -4.12 30.75
CA ASP A 7 21.81 -4.05 29.64
C ASP A 7 21.62 -4.21 29.01
N GLY A 8 21.65 -4.17 29.14
CA GLY A 8 21.57 -4.38 28.22
C GLY A 8 20.99 -4.65 27.89
N SER A 9 20.83 -4.92 28.13
CA SER A 9 20.46 -5.29 27.65
C SER A 9 19.89 -5.10 27.08
N ARG A 10 19.61 -5.10 26.79
CA ARG A 10 19.22 -4.98 26.04
C ARG A 10 19.34 -4.78 24.87
N SER A 11 19.52 -4.82 24.58
CA SER A 11 19.93 -4.25 23.28
C SER A 11 20.32 -5.32 22.29
N GLY A 12 20.90 -6.31 22.70
CA GLY A 12 21.23 -7.42 21.83
C GLY A 12 20.03 -8.07 21.20
N VAL A 13 18.91 -7.96 21.83
CA VAL A 13 17.69 -8.55 21.33
C VAL A 13 17.24 -7.87 20.04
N LEU A 14 17.51 -6.59 19.91
CA LEU A 14 17.11 -5.85 18.73
C LEU A 14 17.81 -6.34 17.48
N VAL A 15 19.04 -6.80 17.62
CA VAL A 15 19.80 -7.26 16.47
C VAL A 15 19.15 -8.49 15.84
N SER A 16 18.66 -9.39 16.66
CA SER A 16 18.05 -10.61 16.11
C SER A 16 16.78 -10.30 15.35
N ASN A 17 16.08 -9.23 15.70
CA ASN A 17 14.88 -8.84 14.98
C ASN A 17 15.19 -8.40 13.56
N LYS A 18 16.36 -7.83 13.35
CA LYS A 18 16.74 -7.39 12.02
C LYS A 18 16.95 -8.55 11.06
N ASP A 19 17.43 -9.65 11.59
CA ASP A 19 17.73 -10.80 10.74
C ASP A 19 16.47 -11.54 10.31
N LYS A 20 15.39 -11.32 11.01
CA LYS A 20 14.14 -11.97 10.68
C LYS A 20 13.36 -11.14 9.70
N LYS A 21 13.25 -11.63 8.49
CA LYS A 21 12.43 -10.98 7.49
C LYS A 21 10.98 -11.34 7.76
N THR A 22 10.36 -10.64 8.68
CA THR A 22 8.98 -10.91 9.04
C THR A 22 8.07 -9.86 8.46
N ASP A 23 6.79 -10.17 8.42
CA ASP A 23 5.79 -9.24 7.95
C ASP A 23 5.73 -7.98 8.82
N GLY A 24 6.27 -8.05 10.04
CA GLY A 24 6.23 -6.91 10.93
C GLY A 24 7.42 -5.98 10.82
N ALA A 25 8.43 -6.34 10.05
CA ALA A 25 9.69 -5.60 10.00
C ALA A 25 9.63 -4.45 8.99
N MET A 26 8.94 -3.39 9.33
CA MET A 26 8.78 -2.24 8.44
C MET A 26 9.49 -1.02 9.01
N PRO A 27 10.00 -0.12 8.14
CA PRO A 27 10.68 1.07 8.63
C PRO A 27 9.70 2.04 9.27
N ALA A 28 10.14 2.68 10.35
CA ALA A 28 9.33 3.66 11.05
C ALA A 28 9.07 4.88 10.18
N LYS A 29 10.02 5.21 9.30
CA LYS A 29 9.90 6.34 8.40
C LYS A 29 9.80 5.84 6.97
N ARG A 30 8.82 6.35 6.23
CA ARG A 30 8.62 5.95 4.85
C ARG A 30 9.81 6.37 3.99
N PRO A 31 10.38 5.45 3.20
CA PRO A 31 11.35 5.84 2.19
C PRO A 31 10.73 6.80 1.18
N LYS A 32 11.56 7.64 0.58
CA LYS A 32 11.05 8.59 -0.39
C LYS A 32 10.41 7.89 -1.59
N GLU A 33 11.01 6.81 -2.05
CA GLU A 33 10.51 6.05 -3.18
C GLU A 33 10.21 4.62 -2.76
N LEU A 34 9.10 4.10 -3.26
CA LEU A 34 8.72 2.72 -3.06
C LEU A 34 8.38 2.12 -4.42
N ASP A 35 8.81 0.88 -4.63
CA ASP A 35 8.32 0.14 -5.78
C ASP A 35 6.82 0.00 -5.65
N ALA A 36 6.13 -0.10 -6.77
CA ALA A 36 4.68 -0.18 -6.76
C ALA A 36 4.17 -1.16 -7.79
N GLU A 37 3.11 -1.85 -7.43
CA GLU A 37 2.36 -2.65 -8.39
C GLU A 37 0.98 -2.05 -8.57
N ILE A 38 0.45 -2.23 -9.77
CA ILE A 38 -0.86 -1.74 -10.12
C ILE A 38 -1.82 -2.90 -10.20
N VAL A 39 -2.94 -2.78 -9.49
CA VAL A 39 -4.01 -3.77 -9.56
C VAL A 39 -5.27 -3.03 -10.00
N ARG A 40 -5.90 -3.56 -11.04
CA ARG A 40 -7.14 -2.99 -11.56
C ARG A 40 -8.30 -3.84 -11.12
N PHE A 41 -9.38 -3.19 -10.71
CA PHE A 41 -10.58 -3.91 -10.31
C PHE A 41 -11.81 -3.11 -10.72
N GLN A 42 -12.96 -3.72 -10.58
CA GLN A 42 -14.22 -3.08 -10.92
C GLN A 42 -15.02 -2.85 -9.66
N ASN A 43 -15.52 -1.62 -9.52
CA ASN A 43 -16.36 -1.23 -8.40
C ASN A 43 -17.71 -0.84 -9.00
N ASN A 44 -18.68 -1.76 -8.92
CA ASN A 44 -19.93 -1.62 -9.65
C ASN A 44 -19.66 -1.54 -11.14
N LYS A 45 -20.07 -0.48 -11.80
CA LYS A 45 -19.83 -0.33 -13.23
C LYS A 45 -18.60 0.50 -13.54
N GLU A 46 -17.91 0.97 -12.50
CA GLU A 46 -16.73 1.80 -12.67
C GLU A 46 -15.46 0.98 -12.62
N LYS A 47 -14.51 1.36 -13.43
CA LYS A 47 -13.18 0.75 -13.38
C LYS A 47 -12.34 1.52 -12.38
N TRP A 48 -11.65 0.77 -11.55
CA TRP A 48 -10.81 1.34 -10.50
C TRP A 48 -9.39 0.83 -10.62
N ILE A 49 -8.48 1.57 -10.03
CA ILE A 49 -7.06 1.25 -10.05
C ILE A 49 -6.50 1.40 -8.65
N ALA A 50 -5.68 0.44 -8.24
CA ALA A 50 -5.00 0.47 -6.96
C ALA A 50 -3.49 0.53 -7.21
N PHE A 51 -2.83 1.42 -6.48
CA PHE A 51 -1.38 1.54 -6.47
C PHE A 51 -0.90 0.99 -5.15
N ILE A 52 -0.18 -0.11 -5.18
CA ILE A 52 0.31 -0.75 -3.96
C ILE A 52 1.80 -0.51 -3.85
N GLY A 53 2.19 0.35 -2.91
CA GLY A 53 3.59 0.62 -2.63
C GLY A 53 4.19 -0.54 -1.86
N LEU A 54 5.38 -0.96 -2.26
CA LEU A 54 6.03 -2.14 -1.70
C LEU A 54 7.32 -1.73 -1.02
N TYR A 55 7.58 -2.30 0.14
CA TYR A 55 8.87 -2.21 0.79
C TYR A 55 9.42 -3.62 0.89
N ASP A 56 10.54 -3.86 0.20
CA ASP A 56 11.17 -5.17 0.17
C ASP A 56 10.18 -6.26 -0.27
N GLY A 57 9.35 -5.92 -1.25
CA GLY A 57 8.37 -6.84 -1.82
C GLY A 57 7.08 -7.00 -1.03
N ARG A 58 6.95 -6.31 0.09
CA ARG A 58 5.78 -6.40 0.95
C ARG A 58 4.96 -5.12 0.87
N PRO A 59 3.64 -5.22 0.77
CA PRO A 59 2.81 -4.00 0.75
C PRO A 59 3.07 -3.10 1.95
N TYR A 60 3.32 -1.85 1.66
CA TYR A 60 3.59 -0.82 2.66
C TYR A 60 2.49 0.24 2.67
N GLU A 61 1.91 0.50 1.52
CA GLU A 61 0.84 1.49 1.39
C GLU A 61 -0.03 1.13 0.19
N ILE A 62 -1.25 1.67 0.19
CA ILE A 62 -2.17 1.47 -0.92
C ILE A 62 -2.91 2.78 -1.18
N PHE A 63 -3.08 3.09 -2.46
CA PHE A 63 -3.88 4.22 -2.92
C PHE A 63 -4.82 3.69 -3.98
N THR A 64 -6.08 4.13 -3.94
CA THR A 64 -7.07 3.68 -4.91
C THR A 64 -7.81 4.86 -5.51
N GLY A 65 -8.19 4.72 -6.76
CA GLY A 65 -8.98 5.74 -7.43
C GLY A 65 -9.65 5.20 -8.67
N ILE A 66 -10.45 6.05 -9.29
CA ILE A 66 -11.17 5.69 -10.51
C ILE A 66 -10.20 5.70 -11.68
N ALA A 67 -10.28 4.68 -12.51
CA ALA A 67 -9.45 4.57 -13.72
C ALA A 67 -10.16 5.29 -14.86
N ASP A 68 -10.07 6.61 -14.84
CA ASP A 68 -10.76 7.49 -15.77
C ASP A 68 -9.93 8.74 -16.01
N ASP A 69 -9.95 9.24 -17.24
CA ASP A 69 -9.17 10.42 -17.60
C ASP A 69 -9.61 11.69 -16.88
N GLU A 70 -10.92 11.84 -16.63
CA GLU A 70 -11.44 13.07 -16.06
C GLU A 70 -11.53 13.03 -14.54
N GLU A 71 -12.03 11.92 -14.00
CA GLU A 71 -12.32 11.83 -12.58
C GLU A 71 -11.25 11.08 -11.79
N GLY A 72 -10.24 10.58 -12.45
CA GLY A 72 -9.23 9.79 -11.80
C GLY A 72 -7.95 9.73 -12.60
N ILE A 73 -7.39 8.54 -12.71
CA ILE A 73 -6.13 8.33 -13.43
C ILE A 73 -6.29 7.19 -14.41
N MET A 74 -5.98 7.47 -15.67
CA MET A 74 -5.99 6.46 -16.72
C MET A 74 -4.54 6.13 -17.08
N LEU A 75 -4.19 4.86 -16.97
CA LEU A 75 -2.87 4.37 -17.37
C LEU A 75 -3.01 3.38 -18.51
N PRO A 76 -1.99 3.30 -19.38
CA PRO A 76 -1.99 2.26 -20.41
C PRO A 76 -2.10 0.87 -19.76
N LYS A 77 -2.81 -0.03 -20.40
CA LYS A 77 -3.04 -1.37 -19.87
C LYS A 77 -1.75 -2.15 -19.63
N ALA A 78 -0.72 -1.84 -20.38
CA ALA A 78 0.56 -2.52 -20.25
C ALA A 78 1.31 -2.14 -18.99
N VAL A 79 0.91 -1.04 -18.33
CA VAL A 79 1.59 -0.58 -17.12
C VAL A 79 1.04 -1.38 -15.93
N THR A 80 1.90 -2.20 -15.34
CA THR A 80 1.55 -3.04 -14.20
C THR A 80 2.39 -2.75 -12.98
N ASP A 81 3.45 -1.94 -13.13
CA ASP A 81 4.32 -1.59 -12.01
C ASP A 81 4.97 -0.24 -12.25
N GLY A 82 5.66 0.25 -11.25
CA GLY A 82 6.36 1.51 -11.28
C GLY A 82 6.87 1.86 -9.90
N LYS A 83 6.87 3.16 -9.60
CA LYS A 83 7.32 3.66 -8.29
C LYS A 83 6.40 4.75 -7.79
N ILE A 84 6.15 4.75 -6.50
CA ILE A 84 5.44 5.83 -5.84
C ILE A 84 6.47 6.69 -5.13
N VAL A 85 6.53 7.96 -5.51
CA VAL A 85 7.50 8.91 -4.97
C VAL A 85 6.77 9.94 -4.12
N LYS A 86 7.23 10.11 -2.89
CA LYS A 86 6.67 11.12 -1.99
C LYS A 86 7.44 12.41 -2.17
N ASN A 87 6.75 13.44 -2.58
CA ASN A 87 7.31 14.77 -2.76
C ASN A 87 6.60 15.75 -1.86
N THR A 88 7.05 17.00 -1.89
CA THR A 88 6.43 18.09 -1.16
C THR A 88 5.89 19.08 -2.19
N ASP A 89 4.63 19.49 -2.02
CA ASP A 89 4.05 20.46 -2.92
C ASP A 89 4.44 21.91 -2.51
N GLU A 90 3.90 22.88 -3.23
CA GLU A 90 4.23 24.29 -3.00
C GLU A 90 3.86 24.76 -1.60
N ASP A 91 2.84 24.16 -1.03
CA ASP A 91 2.34 24.54 0.30
C ASP A 91 3.04 23.77 1.42
N GLY A 92 3.99 22.92 1.09
CA GLY A 92 4.70 22.12 2.08
C GLY A 92 4.00 20.82 2.45
N ASN A 93 2.92 20.48 1.76
CA ASN A 93 2.17 19.25 2.03
C ASN A 93 2.75 18.08 1.25
N SER A 94 2.51 16.88 1.75
CA SER A 94 2.97 15.68 1.05
C SER A 94 2.20 15.48 -0.25
N ARG A 95 2.94 15.15 -1.29
CA ARG A 95 2.38 14.85 -2.61
C ARG A 95 2.93 13.50 -3.03
N TYR A 96 2.07 12.63 -3.51
CA TYR A 96 2.47 11.29 -3.97
C TYR A 96 2.35 11.24 -5.48
N ASP A 97 3.45 10.89 -6.13
CA ASP A 97 3.52 10.80 -7.59
C ASP A 97 3.78 9.37 -8.00
N PHE A 98 3.23 8.96 -9.14
CA PHE A 98 3.49 7.64 -9.68
C PHE A 98 4.34 7.75 -10.93
N GLN A 99 5.48 7.05 -10.93
CA GLN A 99 6.40 7.03 -12.07
C GLN A 99 6.41 5.64 -12.70
N PHE A 100 6.35 5.61 -14.00
CA PHE A 100 6.43 4.35 -14.72
C PHE A 100 7.19 4.56 -16.04
N SER A 101 7.65 3.46 -16.62
CA SER A 101 8.31 3.49 -17.91
C SER A 101 7.38 2.90 -18.96
N ASN A 102 7.32 3.55 -20.14
CA ASN A 102 6.56 3.00 -21.25
C ASN A 102 7.39 1.93 -21.97
N LYS A 103 6.83 1.36 -23.03
CA LYS A 103 7.51 0.30 -23.78
C LYS A 103 8.84 0.72 -24.37
N ARG A 104 9.02 2.01 -24.60
CA ARG A 104 10.25 2.54 -25.17
C ARG A 104 11.27 2.94 -24.12
N GLY A 105 10.93 2.74 -22.83
CA GLY A 105 11.82 3.08 -21.74
C GLY A 105 11.75 4.51 -21.29
N PHE A 106 10.86 5.32 -21.83
CA PHE A 106 10.68 6.70 -21.37
C PHE A 106 9.91 6.72 -20.07
N LYS A 107 10.40 7.52 -19.12
CA LYS A 107 9.73 7.67 -17.84
C LYS A 107 8.59 8.66 -17.94
N THR A 108 7.48 8.31 -17.36
CA THR A 108 6.30 9.17 -17.27
C THR A 108 5.93 9.31 -15.82
N THR A 109 5.53 10.49 -15.39
CA THR A 109 5.13 10.75 -14.01
C THR A 109 3.70 11.26 -13.97
N VAL A 110 2.89 10.63 -13.13
CA VAL A 110 1.56 11.13 -12.81
C VAL A 110 1.68 11.83 -11.46
N GLU A 111 1.55 13.14 -11.47
CA GLU A 111 1.74 13.92 -10.26
C GLU A 111 0.47 14.02 -9.44
N GLY A 112 0.64 13.95 -8.14
CA GLY A 112 -0.44 14.23 -7.22
C GLY A 112 -1.57 13.22 -7.22
N LEU A 113 -1.27 11.98 -6.90
CA LEU A 113 -2.31 10.94 -6.82
C LEU A 113 -3.47 11.37 -5.92
N SER A 114 -3.15 12.00 -4.78
CA SER A 114 -4.19 12.42 -3.83
C SER A 114 -5.13 13.47 -4.37
N TYR A 115 -4.66 14.27 -5.34
CA TYR A 115 -5.50 15.33 -5.91
C TYR A 115 -6.56 14.78 -6.85
N LYS A 116 -6.35 13.58 -7.34
CA LYS A 116 -7.23 12.97 -8.34
C LYS A 116 -8.18 11.94 -7.77
N PHE A 117 -8.01 11.61 -6.50
CA PHE A 117 -8.80 10.54 -5.89
C PHE A 117 -9.83 11.09 -4.91
N ASN A 118 -10.95 10.39 -4.82
CA ASN A 118 -12.02 10.74 -3.90
C ASN A 118 -11.52 10.69 -2.46
N LYS A 119 -11.81 11.74 -1.69
CA LYS A 119 -11.28 11.87 -0.34
C LYS A 119 -11.75 10.77 0.61
N GLU A 120 -12.97 10.32 0.48
CA GLU A 120 -13.49 9.27 1.36
C GLU A 120 -12.70 7.98 1.18
N TYR A 121 -12.54 7.55 -0.06
CA TYR A 121 -11.77 6.33 -0.33
C TYR A 121 -10.29 6.53 -0.02
N TRP A 122 -9.80 7.73 -0.21
CA TRP A 122 -8.42 8.06 0.16
C TRP A 122 -8.19 7.87 1.65
N ASN A 123 -9.17 8.29 2.47
CA ASN A 123 -9.06 8.15 3.92
C ASN A 123 -9.08 6.68 4.35
N TYR A 124 -9.95 5.87 3.76
CA TYR A 124 -9.98 4.44 4.05
C TYR A 124 -8.66 3.78 3.65
N ALA A 125 -8.15 4.13 2.47
CA ALA A 125 -6.88 3.60 2.02
C ALA A 125 -5.73 4.03 2.93
N LYS A 126 -5.81 5.24 3.45
CA LYS A 126 -4.81 5.75 4.38
C LYS A 126 -4.80 4.93 5.68
N LEU A 127 -5.97 4.55 6.18
CA LEU A 127 -6.05 3.69 7.37
C LEU A 127 -5.48 2.31 7.09
N ILE A 128 -5.79 1.74 5.94
CA ILE A 128 -5.24 0.44 5.55
C ILE A 128 -3.73 0.55 5.41
N SER A 129 -3.24 1.63 4.81
CA SER A 129 -1.79 1.86 4.71
C SER A 129 -1.15 1.94 6.09
N GLY A 130 -1.86 2.51 7.06
CA GLY A 130 -1.36 2.59 8.43
C GLY A 130 -1.11 1.22 9.03
N VAL A 131 -2.07 0.30 8.90
CA VAL A 131 -1.87 -1.04 9.46
C VAL A 131 -0.82 -1.82 8.68
N LEU A 132 -0.69 -1.57 7.38
CA LEU A 132 0.39 -2.18 6.59
C LEU A 132 1.75 -1.70 7.09
N ARG A 133 1.86 -0.39 7.29
CA ARG A 133 3.14 0.22 7.71
C ARG A 133 3.58 -0.30 9.08
N TYR A 134 2.65 -0.52 9.98
CA TYR A 134 3.00 -0.95 11.33
C TYR A 134 3.08 -2.47 11.46
N GLY A 135 3.05 -3.17 10.33
CA GLY A 135 3.49 -4.56 10.31
C GLY A 135 2.46 -5.63 10.60
N MET A 136 1.18 -5.28 10.52
CA MET A 136 0.17 -6.34 10.64
C MET A 136 0.37 -7.35 9.50
N PRO A 137 0.41 -8.65 9.78
CA PRO A 137 0.58 -9.64 8.71
C PRO A 137 -0.47 -9.50 7.62
N ILE A 138 -0.07 -9.71 6.37
CA ILE A 138 -0.94 -9.47 5.21
C ILE A 138 -2.21 -10.30 5.28
N ASN A 139 -2.10 -11.58 5.68
CA ASN A 139 -3.29 -12.42 5.78
C ASN A 139 -4.28 -11.87 6.81
N GLN A 140 -3.79 -11.27 7.89
CA GLN A 140 -4.65 -10.66 8.89
C GLN A 140 -5.28 -9.37 8.40
N ILE A 141 -4.54 -8.62 7.60
CA ILE A 141 -5.07 -7.39 6.99
C ILE A 141 -6.19 -7.72 6.02
N VAL A 142 -5.98 -8.76 5.22
CA VAL A 142 -7.02 -9.22 4.29
C VAL A 142 -8.28 -9.61 5.05
N ASP A 143 -8.13 -10.35 6.15
CA ASP A 143 -9.27 -10.73 6.97
C ASP A 143 -9.96 -9.52 7.59
N LEU A 144 -9.16 -8.55 8.06
CA LEU A 144 -9.69 -7.33 8.63
C LEU A 144 -10.52 -6.55 7.61
N VAL A 145 -9.97 -6.39 6.42
CA VAL A 145 -10.66 -5.66 5.34
C VAL A 145 -11.94 -6.40 4.95
N ALA A 146 -11.87 -7.71 4.84
CA ALA A 146 -13.04 -8.52 4.48
C ALA A 146 -14.16 -8.43 5.52
N ALA A 147 -13.78 -8.23 6.79
CA ALA A 147 -14.75 -8.17 7.87
C ALA A 147 -15.46 -6.83 7.98
N MET A 148 -14.94 -5.79 7.33
CA MET A 148 -15.57 -4.48 7.39
C MET A 148 -16.89 -4.48 6.61
N GLU A 149 -17.90 -3.83 7.18
CA GLU A 149 -19.20 -3.72 6.53
C GLU A 149 -19.60 -2.25 6.55
N PHE A 150 -20.10 -1.79 5.44
CA PHE A 150 -20.52 -0.39 5.28
C PHE A 150 -21.96 -0.36 4.82
N ASP A 151 -22.65 0.71 5.19
CA ASP A 151 -24.03 0.91 4.72
C ASP A 151 -24.08 1.25 3.24
N ASN A 152 -22.98 1.76 2.70
CA ASN A 152 -22.89 2.15 1.30
C ASN A 152 -22.36 0.97 0.48
N GLU A 153 -23.17 0.52 -0.49
CA GLU A 153 -22.82 -0.65 -1.30
C GLU A 153 -21.58 -0.39 -2.17
N ASN A 154 -21.38 0.83 -2.61
CA ASN A 154 -20.19 1.16 -3.39
C ASN A 154 -18.92 0.97 -2.58
N ILE A 155 -18.95 1.29 -1.30
CA ILE A 155 -17.79 1.11 -0.44
C ILE A 155 -17.56 -0.37 -0.19
N ASN A 156 -18.62 -1.15 -0.03
CA ASN A 156 -18.48 -2.61 0.14
C ASN A 156 -17.85 -3.25 -1.09
N THR A 157 -18.23 -2.81 -2.28
CA THR A 157 -17.65 -3.33 -3.51
C THR A 157 -16.19 -2.92 -3.65
N TRP A 158 -15.87 -1.67 -3.28
CA TRP A 158 -14.50 -1.19 -3.24
C TRP A 158 -13.66 -2.02 -2.28
N LYS A 159 -14.20 -2.29 -1.11
CA LYS A 159 -13.52 -3.12 -0.11
C LYS A 159 -13.13 -4.48 -0.67
N ASN A 160 -14.03 -5.10 -1.43
CA ASN A 160 -13.75 -6.39 -2.03
C ASN A 160 -12.60 -6.30 -3.03
N GLY A 161 -12.51 -5.20 -3.77
CA GLY A 161 -11.42 -4.97 -4.69
C GLY A 161 -10.08 -4.82 -3.97
N VAL A 162 -10.08 -4.07 -2.86
CA VAL A 162 -8.88 -3.90 -2.05
C VAL A 162 -8.44 -5.24 -1.44
N GLU A 163 -9.40 -5.99 -0.93
CA GLU A 163 -9.10 -7.31 -0.37
C GLU A 163 -8.42 -8.20 -1.41
N ARG A 164 -8.95 -8.25 -2.62
CA ARG A 164 -8.36 -9.05 -3.69
C ARG A 164 -6.96 -8.58 -4.05
N ALA A 165 -6.77 -7.27 -4.10
CA ALA A 165 -5.48 -6.70 -4.45
C ALA A 165 -4.41 -7.07 -3.42
N LEU A 166 -4.76 -7.05 -2.14
CA LEU A 166 -3.81 -7.38 -1.08
C LEU A 166 -3.58 -8.88 -0.95
N ARG A 167 -4.60 -9.69 -1.26
CA ARG A 167 -4.51 -11.14 -1.13
C ARG A 167 -3.38 -11.73 -1.96
N LYS A 168 -3.07 -11.15 -3.11
CA LYS A 168 -2.00 -11.66 -3.95
C LYS A 168 -0.62 -11.54 -3.30
N PHE A 169 -0.48 -10.74 -2.25
CA PHE A 169 0.79 -10.54 -1.56
C PHE A 169 0.92 -11.39 -0.30
N ILE A 170 -0.04 -12.29 -0.02
CA ILE A 170 0.11 -13.21 1.10
C ILE A 170 1.28 -14.13 0.79
N PRO A 171 2.28 -14.23 1.71
CA PRO A 171 3.44 -15.07 1.44
C PRO A 171 3.09 -16.53 1.21
N ASP A 172 3.87 -17.19 0.36
CA ASP A 172 3.69 -18.62 0.09
C ASP A 172 3.81 -19.40 1.39
N GLY A 173 2.95 -20.39 1.55
CA GLY A 173 2.94 -21.20 2.74
C GLY A 173 2.11 -20.62 3.87
N THR A 174 1.58 -19.42 3.67
CA THR A 174 0.70 -18.77 4.64
C THR A 174 -0.72 -18.82 4.10
N GLU A 175 -1.62 -19.36 4.87
CA GLU A 175 -3.01 -19.40 4.46
C GLU A 175 -3.77 -18.26 5.09
N ALA A 176 -4.63 -17.63 4.30
CA ALA A 176 -5.50 -16.62 4.83
C ALA A 176 -6.51 -17.29 5.76
N THR A 177 -6.74 -16.66 6.90
CA THR A 177 -7.71 -17.17 7.84
C THR A 177 -9.10 -17.15 7.19
N GLY A 178 -9.82 -18.22 7.35
CA GLY A 178 -11.18 -18.29 6.79
C GLY A 178 -11.23 -18.67 5.32
N SER A 179 -10.10 -18.96 4.75
CA SER A 179 -10.06 -19.40 3.36
C SER A 179 -10.29 -20.90 3.26
#